data_37f8b163dbc9328bce8eaa682eb14680
#
_entry.id   37f8b163dbc9328bce8eaa682eb14680
#
_cell.length_a   1.000
_cell.length_b   1.000
_cell.length_c   1.000
_cell.angle_alpha   90.00
_cell.angle_beta   90.00
_cell.angle_gamma   90.00
#
_symmetry.space_group_name_H-M   'P 1'
#
loop_
_entity.id
_entity.type
_entity.pdbx_description
1 polymer ?
#
loop_
_entity_poly.entity_id
_entity_poly.type
_entity_poly.pdbx_seq_one_letter_code
_entity_poly.pdbx_strand_id
1 'polypeptide(L)'
;ELDKANAEATLSNYKGGSNAIIPSLLTVGGIDYAVTKIQHSFGSSLDSLTVPASVKGMGSSIRNCVNLRTIKLSSPLMPGIDVETLKSVDTLTCKILVPEGCLDVYKNNDFWGKFKNIEEYDPSIKDSYTITYDLKNISLADTVKSIQRNSTLNLTLLALEGYELPDSVEVNVKGYTYDKAKGTLSVPSVLTDLKIVAEAVMLDSLRINQQDSVIENAIVGDIMISNETAAKDTATIQLTNVTAPTLTVTPEAKAELARTG
;
A
#
# COMPACT_ATOMS: atom_id res chain seq x y z
N GLU A 1 -19.97 -15.47 -17.48
CA GLU A 1 -21.24 -15.24 -18.19
C GLU A 1 -21.93 -14.01 -17.60
N LEU A 2 -22.48 -13.13 -18.43
CA LEU A 2 -23.10 -11.87 -18.00
C LEU A 2 -24.61 -11.90 -18.25
N ASP A 3 -25.37 -11.58 -17.23
CA ASP A 3 -26.80 -11.23 -17.35
C ASP A 3 -26.90 -9.71 -17.42
N LYS A 4 -27.04 -9.18 -18.64
CA LYS A 4 -27.08 -7.74 -18.88
C LYS A 4 -28.41 -7.11 -18.41
N ALA A 5 -29.49 -7.89 -18.31
CA ALA A 5 -30.78 -7.37 -17.89
C ALA A 5 -30.82 -7.06 -16.39
N ASN A 6 -30.13 -7.87 -15.59
CA ASN A 6 -30.08 -7.75 -14.12
C ASN A 6 -28.76 -7.19 -13.59
N ALA A 7 -27.81 -6.85 -14.47
CA ALA A 7 -26.46 -6.46 -14.11
C ALA A 7 -25.76 -7.48 -13.18
N GLU A 8 -25.99 -8.78 -13.44
CA GLU A 8 -25.43 -9.90 -12.70
C GLU A 8 -24.39 -10.66 -13.53
N ALA A 9 -23.40 -11.26 -12.85
CA ALA A 9 -22.40 -12.11 -13.45
C ALA A 9 -22.32 -13.48 -12.78
N THR A 10 -22.11 -14.51 -13.61
CA THR A 10 -21.78 -15.86 -13.16
C THR A 10 -20.31 -16.14 -13.43
N LEU A 11 -19.56 -16.53 -12.39
CA LEU A 11 -18.18 -16.98 -12.53
C LEU A 11 -18.16 -18.42 -13.07
N SER A 12 -17.81 -18.59 -14.33
CA SER A 12 -17.72 -19.88 -15.00
C SER A 12 -16.29 -20.41 -15.20
N ASN A 13 -15.29 -19.52 -15.04
CA ASN A 13 -13.90 -19.89 -15.17
C ASN A 13 -13.02 -19.07 -14.21
N TYR A 14 -12.11 -19.75 -13.53
CA TYR A 14 -11.13 -19.15 -12.62
C TYR A 14 -9.72 -19.68 -12.98
N LYS A 15 -8.81 -18.76 -13.24
CA LYS A 15 -7.41 -19.07 -13.63
C LYS A 15 -6.40 -18.67 -12.54
N GLY A 16 -6.87 -18.40 -11.33
CA GLY A 16 -6.01 -18.01 -10.21
C GLY A 16 -5.32 -19.22 -9.54
N GLY A 17 -4.56 -18.93 -8.50
CA GLY A 17 -3.83 -19.92 -7.70
C GLY A 17 -4.71 -20.66 -6.68
N SER A 18 -4.05 -21.29 -5.71
CA SER A 18 -4.71 -22.05 -4.62
C SER A 18 -5.54 -21.20 -3.65
N ASN A 19 -5.32 -19.89 -3.62
CA ASN A 19 -6.08 -18.95 -2.80
C ASN A 19 -7.02 -18.14 -3.70
N ALA A 20 -8.27 -18.54 -3.77
CA ALA A 20 -9.25 -17.91 -4.63
C ALA A 20 -10.00 -16.79 -3.89
N ILE A 21 -9.92 -15.57 -4.40
CA ILE A 21 -10.71 -14.43 -3.94
C ILE A 21 -11.68 -14.05 -5.06
N ILE A 22 -12.97 -14.27 -4.83
CA ILE A 22 -14.01 -13.93 -5.81
C ILE A 22 -14.33 -12.45 -5.69
N PRO A 23 -14.26 -11.69 -6.80
CA PRO A 23 -14.63 -10.27 -6.76
C PRO A 23 -16.14 -10.11 -6.59
N SER A 24 -16.57 -9.07 -5.89
CA SER A 24 -18.00 -8.76 -5.74
C SER A 24 -18.61 -8.17 -7.03
N LEU A 25 -17.77 -7.49 -7.82
CA LEU A 25 -18.15 -6.82 -9.07
C LEU A 25 -17.16 -7.16 -10.19
N LEU A 26 -17.67 -7.22 -11.40
CA LEU A 26 -16.90 -7.29 -12.64
C LEU A 26 -17.28 -6.12 -13.53
N THR A 27 -16.31 -5.28 -13.89
CA THR A 27 -16.55 -4.16 -14.83
C THR A 27 -16.25 -4.61 -16.25
N VAL A 28 -17.24 -4.58 -17.11
CA VAL A 28 -17.11 -4.94 -18.53
C VAL A 28 -17.71 -3.85 -19.40
N GLY A 29 -16.91 -3.23 -20.25
CA GLY A 29 -17.38 -2.13 -21.12
C GLY A 29 -17.87 -0.91 -20.35
N GLY A 30 -17.32 -0.65 -19.14
CA GLY A 30 -17.75 0.46 -18.28
C GLY A 30 -19.03 0.19 -17.48
N ILE A 31 -19.58 -1.03 -17.52
CA ILE A 31 -20.76 -1.45 -16.75
C ILE A 31 -20.32 -2.43 -15.67
N ASP A 32 -20.77 -2.20 -14.44
CA ASP A 32 -20.51 -3.07 -13.30
C ASP A 32 -21.56 -4.17 -13.17
N TYR A 33 -21.12 -5.41 -13.07
CA TYR A 33 -21.95 -6.59 -12.92
C TYR A 33 -21.65 -7.23 -11.56
N ALA A 34 -22.66 -7.41 -10.72
CA ALA A 34 -22.54 -8.12 -9.46
C ALA A 34 -22.27 -9.62 -9.68
N VAL A 35 -21.25 -10.17 -9.07
CA VAL A 35 -20.99 -11.62 -9.12
C VAL A 35 -21.94 -12.32 -8.16
N THR A 36 -22.99 -12.97 -8.70
CA THR A 36 -24.06 -13.58 -7.90
C THR A 36 -24.01 -15.10 -7.88
N LYS A 37 -23.28 -15.71 -8.82
CA LYS A 37 -23.16 -17.18 -8.91
C LYS A 37 -21.73 -17.62 -9.20
N ILE A 38 -21.36 -18.78 -8.66
CA ILE A 38 -20.12 -19.49 -8.98
C ILE A 38 -20.50 -20.82 -9.61
N GLN A 39 -20.14 -21.05 -10.85
CA GLN A 39 -20.32 -22.31 -11.60
C GLN A 39 -18.99 -22.98 -11.97
N HIS A 40 -17.88 -22.40 -11.50
CA HIS A 40 -16.54 -22.96 -11.69
C HIS A 40 -16.26 -24.04 -10.66
N SER A 41 -15.66 -25.16 -11.08
CA SER A 41 -15.13 -26.18 -10.18
C SER A 41 -13.65 -25.93 -9.93
N PHE A 42 -13.27 -25.58 -8.71
CA PHE A 42 -11.89 -25.22 -8.37
C PHE A 42 -10.94 -26.42 -8.30
N GLY A 43 -11.45 -27.60 -7.93
CA GLY A 43 -10.64 -28.83 -7.88
C GLY A 43 -9.67 -28.88 -6.70
N SER A 44 -8.77 -29.88 -6.73
CA SER A 44 -7.88 -30.22 -5.61
C SER A 44 -6.77 -29.24 -5.31
N SER A 45 -6.49 -28.31 -6.22
CA SER A 45 -5.46 -27.28 -5.99
C SER A 45 -5.89 -26.14 -5.05
N LEU A 46 -7.19 -26.03 -4.75
CA LEU A 46 -7.73 -24.98 -3.90
C LEU A 46 -7.40 -25.22 -2.42
N ASP A 47 -6.76 -24.24 -1.78
CA ASP A 47 -6.45 -24.21 -0.35
C ASP A 47 -7.40 -23.26 0.41
N SER A 48 -7.70 -22.11 -0.17
CA SER A 48 -8.65 -21.16 0.43
C SER A 48 -9.58 -20.52 -0.60
N LEU A 49 -10.79 -20.16 -0.15
CA LEU A 49 -11.82 -19.52 -0.95
C LEU A 49 -12.45 -18.37 -0.17
N THR A 50 -12.40 -17.16 -0.74
CA THR A 50 -13.13 -16.00 -0.23
C THR A 50 -14.30 -15.70 -1.16
N VAL A 51 -15.51 -15.72 -0.58
CA VAL A 51 -16.79 -15.52 -1.28
C VAL A 51 -17.42 -14.21 -0.83
N PRO A 52 -17.64 -13.24 -1.73
CA PRO A 52 -18.23 -11.96 -1.38
C PRO A 52 -19.73 -12.10 -1.07
N ALA A 53 -20.28 -11.07 -0.39
CA ALA A 53 -21.68 -11.03 0.00
C ALA A 53 -22.66 -11.04 -1.19
N SER A 54 -22.22 -10.66 -2.38
CA SER A 54 -23.04 -10.67 -3.60
C SER A 54 -23.38 -12.07 -4.10
N VAL A 55 -22.61 -13.10 -3.72
CA VAL A 55 -22.80 -14.48 -4.20
C VAL A 55 -23.98 -15.13 -3.48
N LYS A 56 -25.00 -15.51 -4.24
CA LYS A 56 -26.21 -16.18 -3.77
C LYS A 56 -26.14 -17.70 -3.98
N GLY A 57 -25.28 -18.17 -4.88
CA GLY A 57 -25.17 -19.60 -5.19
C GLY A 57 -23.79 -20.01 -5.62
N MET A 58 -23.34 -21.16 -5.11
CA MET A 58 -22.04 -21.74 -5.38
C MET A 58 -22.13 -23.09 -6.13
N GLY A 59 -23.32 -23.69 -6.21
CA GLY A 59 -23.51 -24.99 -6.87
C GLY A 59 -22.51 -26.04 -6.39
N SER A 60 -21.81 -26.66 -7.33
CA SER A 60 -20.76 -27.66 -7.07
C SER A 60 -19.34 -27.10 -7.07
N SER A 61 -19.15 -25.81 -6.82
CA SER A 61 -17.86 -25.12 -7.03
C SER A 61 -16.70 -25.69 -6.21
N ILE A 62 -16.96 -26.14 -4.98
CA ILE A 62 -15.92 -26.75 -4.13
C ILE A 62 -15.86 -28.27 -4.21
N ARG A 63 -16.53 -28.87 -5.20
CA ARG A 63 -16.44 -30.31 -5.43
C ARG A 63 -15.00 -30.70 -5.78
N ASN A 64 -14.52 -31.81 -5.17
CA ASN A 64 -13.15 -32.30 -5.30
C ASN A 64 -12.06 -31.39 -4.75
N CYS A 65 -12.40 -30.40 -3.91
CA CYS A 65 -11.43 -29.54 -3.25
C CYS A 65 -10.90 -30.23 -1.97
N VAL A 66 -10.16 -31.32 -2.14
CA VAL A 66 -9.66 -32.16 -1.02
C VAL A 66 -8.62 -31.44 -0.15
N ASN A 67 -7.99 -30.40 -0.67
CA ASN A 67 -6.99 -29.61 0.06
C ASN A 67 -7.55 -28.30 0.65
N LEU A 68 -8.87 -28.07 0.53
CA LEU A 68 -9.51 -26.85 1.00
C LEU A 68 -9.49 -26.75 2.52
N ARG A 69 -8.81 -25.74 3.05
CA ARG A 69 -8.60 -25.52 4.48
C ARG A 69 -9.43 -24.37 5.04
N THR A 70 -9.78 -23.39 4.20
CA THR A 70 -10.50 -22.20 4.66
C THR A 70 -11.50 -21.72 3.61
N ILE A 71 -12.74 -21.47 4.07
CA ILE A 71 -13.75 -20.74 3.29
C ILE A 71 -14.15 -19.50 4.08
N LYS A 72 -13.92 -18.31 3.53
CA LYS A 72 -14.40 -17.03 4.09
C LYS A 72 -15.65 -16.60 3.34
N LEU A 73 -16.77 -16.52 4.05
CA LEU A 73 -18.07 -16.11 3.52
C LEU A 73 -18.38 -14.70 4.02
N SER A 74 -18.55 -13.73 3.12
CA SER A 74 -18.79 -12.33 3.51
C SER A 74 -20.27 -11.97 3.61
N SER A 75 -21.16 -12.93 3.38
CA SER A 75 -22.61 -12.71 3.43
C SER A 75 -23.21 -13.18 4.77
N PRO A 76 -24.12 -12.39 5.38
CA PRO A 76 -24.97 -12.90 6.44
C PRO A 76 -26.00 -13.92 5.92
N LEU A 77 -26.27 -13.91 4.61
CA LEU A 77 -27.14 -14.90 3.94
C LEU A 77 -26.25 -15.99 3.33
N MET A 78 -26.55 -17.23 3.69
CA MET A 78 -25.80 -18.38 3.23
C MET A 78 -25.95 -18.59 1.72
N PRO A 79 -24.84 -18.69 0.96
CA PRO A 79 -24.93 -19.05 -0.44
C PRO A 79 -25.43 -20.48 -0.60
N GLY A 80 -26.32 -20.70 -1.56
CA GLY A 80 -26.81 -22.04 -1.92
C GLY A 80 -25.68 -22.89 -2.49
N ILE A 81 -25.57 -24.15 -2.05
CA ILE A 81 -24.54 -25.08 -2.46
C ILE A 81 -25.14 -26.49 -2.58
N ASP A 82 -24.65 -27.30 -3.52
CA ASP A 82 -25.14 -28.66 -3.74
C ASP A 82 -24.59 -29.62 -2.68
N VAL A 83 -25.44 -30.52 -2.16
CA VAL A 83 -25.09 -31.50 -1.11
C VAL A 83 -23.92 -32.40 -1.55
N GLU A 84 -23.86 -32.74 -2.82
CA GLU A 84 -22.79 -33.56 -3.40
C GLU A 84 -21.40 -32.90 -3.30
N THR A 85 -21.36 -31.58 -3.14
CA THR A 85 -20.14 -30.79 -3.04
C THR A 85 -19.31 -31.13 -1.81
N LEU A 86 -19.94 -31.52 -0.72
CA LEU A 86 -19.24 -31.85 0.55
C LEU A 86 -18.51 -33.18 0.55
N LYS A 87 -18.80 -34.08 -0.39
CA LYS A 87 -18.22 -35.43 -0.38
C LYS A 87 -16.69 -35.48 -0.40
N SER A 88 -16.08 -34.39 -0.85
CA SER A 88 -14.62 -34.31 -1.04
C SER A 88 -13.94 -33.27 -0.15
N VAL A 89 -14.71 -32.50 0.63
CA VAL A 89 -14.15 -31.49 1.53
C VAL A 89 -14.09 -32.07 2.94
N ASP A 90 -12.94 -31.94 3.60
CA ASP A 90 -12.83 -32.32 5.00
C ASP A 90 -13.56 -31.32 5.90
N THR A 91 -14.80 -31.65 6.23
CA THR A 91 -15.67 -30.80 7.08
C THR A 91 -15.23 -30.75 8.55
N LEU A 92 -14.28 -31.60 8.97
CA LEU A 92 -13.78 -31.61 10.35
C LEU A 92 -12.68 -30.55 10.53
N THR A 93 -11.82 -30.40 9.54
CA THR A 93 -10.64 -29.51 9.61
C THR A 93 -10.81 -28.21 8.83
N CYS A 94 -11.63 -28.21 7.76
CA CYS A 94 -11.87 -27.00 6.98
C CYS A 94 -12.55 -25.92 7.85
N LYS A 95 -11.92 -24.77 7.97
CA LYS A 95 -12.41 -23.60 8.70
C LYS A 95 -13.39 -22.81 7.83
N ILE A 96 -14.55 -22.50 8.39
CA ILE A 96 -15.52 -21.58 7.79
C ILE A 96 -15.48 -20.29 8.59
N LEU A 97 -15.15 -19.19 7.92
CA LEU A 97 -15.20 -17.85 8.51
C LEU A 97 -16.48 -17.15 8.06
N VAL A 98 -17.30 -16.74 9.01
CA VAL A 98 -18.58 -16.06 8.77
C VAL A 98 -18.57 -14.67 9.43
N PRO A 99 -19.38 -13.70 8.96
CA PRO A 99 -19.46 -12.39 9.60
C PRO A 99 -19.91 -12.48 11.05
N GLU A 100 -19.47 -11.56 11.88
CA GLU A 100 -19.91 -11.41 13.26
C GLU A 100 -21.46 -11.38 13.37
N GLY A 101 -22.01 -12.09 14.34
CA GLY A 101 -23.47 -12.26 14.54
C GLY A 101 -24.11 -13.33 13.66
N CYS A 102 -23.35 -14.04 12.80
CA CYS A 102 -23.90 -15.04 11.88
C CYS A 102 -23.61 -16.50 12.32
N LEU A 103 -22.88 -16.72 13.40
CA LEU A 103 -22.42 -18.05 13.81
C LEU A 103 -23.55 -19.06 13.94
N ASP A 104 -24.60 -18.71 14.67
CA ASP A 104 -25.73 -19.61 14.94
C ASP A 104 -26.54 -19.92 13.69
N VAL A 105 -26.69 -18.94 12.80
CA VAL A 105 -27.39 -19.13 11.51
C VAL A 105 -26.66 -20.15 10.65
N TYR A 106 -25.34 -20.09 10.58
CA TYR A 106 -24.54 -21.03 9.81
C TYR A 106 -24.45 -22.41 10.48
N LYS A 107 -24.28 -22.49 11.81
CA LYS A 107 -24.22 -23.75 12.56
C LYS A 107 -25.52 -24.55 12.51
N ASN A 108 -26.66 -23.86 12.51
CA ASN A 108 -27.98 -24.50 12.49
C ASN A 108 -28.46 -24.83 11.07
N ASN A 109 -27.68 -24.51 10.04
CA ASN A 109 -28.01 -24.85 8.67
C ASN A 109 -27.67 -26.32 8.37
N ASP A 110 -28.56 -27.06 7.72
CA ASP A 110 -28.42 -28.50 7.40
C ASP A 110 -27.17 -28.81 6.57
N PHE A 111 -26.67 -27.83 5.86
CA PHE A 111 -25.51 -27.93 4.96
C PHE A 111 -24.23 -27.39 5.61
N TRP A 112 -24.20 -26.09 5.91
CA TRP A 112 -23.04 -25.42 6.49
C TRP A 112 -22.71 -25.93 7.91
N GLY A 113 -23.72 -26.31 8.68
CA GLY A 113 -23.56 -26.90 10.02
C GLY A 113 -22.84 -28.25 10.06
N LYS A 114 -22.56 -28.87 8.90
CA LYS A 114 -21.70 -30.07 8.83
C LYS A 114 -20.24 -29.77 9.09
N PHE A 115 -19.80 -28.53 8.82
CA PHE A 115 -18.47 -28.09 9.19
C PHE A 115 -18.36 -27.93 10.71
N LYS A 116 -17.31 -28.50 11.30
CA LYS A 116 -17.10 -28.45 12.75
C LYS A 116 -16.33 -27.23 13.22
N ASN A 117 -15.66 -26.55 12.30
CA ASN A 117 -14.83 -25.39 12.58
C ASN A 117 -15.42 -24.14 11.92
N ILE A 118 -16.51 -23.60 12.51
CA ILE A 118 -17.13 -22.35 12.07
C ILE A 118 -16.79 -21.26 13.09
N GLU A 119 -16.14 -20.19 12.64
CA GLU A 119 -15.73 -19.04 13.46
C GLU A 119 -16.27 -17.75 12.89
N GLU A 120 -16.52 -16.78 13.73
CA GLU A 120 -16.88 -15.44 13.31
C GLU A 120 -15.63 -14.59 13.04
N TYR A 121 -15.75 -13.67 12.10
CA TYR A 121 -14.78 -12.62 11.90
C TYR A 121 -15.50 -11.26 11.81
N ASP A 122 -14.83 -10.22 12.28
CA ASP A 122 -15.31 -8.85 12.12
C ASP A 122 -15.04 -8.39 10.66
N PRO A 123 -16.08 -8.11 9.86
CA PRO A 123 -15.92 -7.71 8.47
C PRO A 123 -15.29 -6.32 8.31
N SER A 124 -15.24 -5.52 9.36
CA SER A 124 -14.55 -4.22 9.35
C SER A 124 -13.03 -4.39 9.40
N ILE A 125 -12.55 -5.55 9.88
CA ILE A 125 -11.14 -5.88 9.95
C ILE A 125 -10.66 -6.45 8.62
N LYS A 126 -9.90 -5.66 7.88
CA LYS A 126 -9.28 -6.09 6.62
C LYS A 126 -8.07 -7.00 6.88
N ASP A 127 -7.85 -7.96 6.00
CA ASP A 127 -6.65 -8.82 6.02
C ASP A 127 -5.41 -8.06 5.50
N SER A 128 -5.63 -7.03 4.67
CA SER A 128 -4.60 -6.15 4.16
C SER A 128 -5.10 -4.72 4.02
N TYR A 129 -4.17 -3.78 4.04
CA TYR A 129 -4.42 -2.35 3.96
C TYR A 129 -3.70 -1.75 2.76
N THR A 130 -4.29 -0.75 2.15
CA THR A 130 -3.71 -0.01 1.03
C THR A 130 -2.76 1.07 1.52
N ILE A 131 -1.76 1.39 0.69
CA ILE A 131 -0.81 2.46 0.97
C ILE A 131 -0.90 3.46 -0.17
N THR A 132 -1.16 4.70 0.17
CA THR A 132 -1.20 5.84 -0.75
C THR A 132 -0.07 6.80 -0.44
N TYR A 133 0.50 7.40 -1.46
CA TYR A 133 1.65 8.27 -1.39
C TYR A 133 1.31 9.63 -1.99
N ASP A 134 1.69 10.70 -1.27
CA ASP A 134 1.71 12.07 -1.77
C ASP A 134 3.14 12.59 -1.55
N LEU A 135 4.00 12.27 -2.50
CA LEU A 135 5.43 12.54 -2.43
C LEU A 135 5.81 13.58 -3.48
N LYS A 136 6.45 14.66 -3.04
CA LYS A 136 6.97 15.68 -3.94
C LYS A 136 8.48 15.71 -3.90
N ASN A 137 9.11 15.58 -5.06
CA ASN A 137 10.56 15.53 -5.25
C ASN A 137 11.23 14.40 -4.45
N ILE A 138 10.48 13.33 -4.17
CA ILE A 138 10.91 12.11 -3.48
C ILE A 138 10.49 10.91 -4.33
N SER A 139 11.40 9.96 -4.49
CA SER A 139 11.13 8.62 -5.02
C SER A 139 11.24 7.58 -3.90
N LEU A 140 10.75 6.38 -4.18
CA LEU A 140 10.87 5.23 -3.28
C LEU A 140 11.81 4.21 -3.92
N ALA A 141 12.69 3.60 -3.12
CA ALA A 141 13.52 2.48 -3.59
C ALA A 141 12.64 1.30 -4.03
N ASP A 142 11.59 1.00 -3.26
CA ASP A 142 10.57 0.01 -3.55
C ASP A 142 9.19 0.57 -3.28
N THR A 143 8.24 0.34 -4.20
CA THR A 143 6.85 0.81 -4.04
C THR A 143 5.97 -0.31 -3.53
N VAL A 144 5.46 -0.18 -2.31
CA VAL A 144 4.52 -1.11 -1.68
C VAL A 144 3.11 -0.52 -1.77
N LYS A 145 2.19 -1.15 -2.49
CA LYS A 145 0.80 -0.68 -2.67
C LYS A 145 -0.17 -1.21 -1.62
N SER A 146 0.14 -2.35 -1.03
CA SER A 146 -0.67 -2.96 0.03
C SER A 146 0.22 -3.73 0.99
N ILE A 147 -0.24 -3.86 2.23
CA ILE A 147 0.47 -4.57 3.29
C ILE A 147 -0.50 -5.42 4.10
N GLN A 148 -0.07 -6.60 4.53
CA GLN A 148 -0.86 -7.47 5.38
C GLN A 148 -1.08 -6.84 6.77
N ARG A 149 -2.24 -7.12 7.35
CA ARG A 149 -2.58 -6.69 8.71
C ARG A 149 -1.51 -7.12 9.71
N ASN A 150 -1.18 -6.27 10.66
CA ASN A 150 -0.15 -6.45 11.69
C ASN A 150 1.30 -6.56 11.14
N SER A 151 1.53 -6.41 9.86
CA SER A 151 2.88 -6.37 9.32
C SER A 151 3.51 -5.00 9.52
N THR A 152 4.84 -4.95 9.52
CA THR A 152 5.62 -3.70 9.56
C THR A 152 5.90 -3.24 8.14
N LEU A 153 5.54 -2.00 7.82
CA LEU A 153 5.94 -1.35 6.57
C LEU A 153 7.31 -0.71 6.76
N ASN A 154 8.24 -1.06 5.90
CA ASN A 154 9.54 -0.40 5.80
C ASN A 154 9.69 0.17 4.40
N LEU A 155 10.03 1.44 4.31
CA LEU A 155 10.26 2.16 3.06
C LEU A 155 11.59 2.88 3.11
N THR A 156 12.21 3.04 1.94
CA THR A 156 13.37 3.90 1.76
C THR A 156 13.00 5.02 0.80
N LEU A 157 13.02 6.24 1.31
CA LEU A 157 12.76 7.47 0.58
C LEU A 157 14.08 7.97 0.00
N LEU A 158 14.04 8.44 -1.22
CA LEU A 158 15.19 8.99 -1.95
C LEU A 158 14.81 10.36 -2.49
N ALA A 159 15.52 11.39 -2.07
CA ALA A 159 15.33 12.72 -2.64
C ALA A 159 15.77 12.72 -4.11
N LEU A 160 15.06 13.47 -4.95
CA LEU A 160 15.48 13.71 -6.32
C LEU A 160 16.70 14.65 -6.36
N GLU A 161 17.39 14.67 -7.50
CA GLU A 161 18.54 15.56 -7.70
C GLU A 161 18.18 17.01 -7.41
N GLY A 162 19.03 17.71 -6.67
CA GLY A 162 18.80 19.09 -6.23
C GLY A 162 17.91 19.23 -4.99
N TYR A 163 17.53 18.13 -4.34
CA TYR A 163 16.69 18.15 -3.14
C TYR A 163 17.32 17.32 -2.01
N GLU A 164 16.97 17.65 -0.79
CA GLU A 164 17.22 16.83 0.40
C GLU A 164 15.92 16.32 1.02
N LEU A 165 16.00 15.20 1.72
CA LEU A 165 14.83 14.66 2.44
C LEU A 165 14.39 15.62 3.54
N PRO A 166 13.08 15.75 3.80
CA PRO A 166 12.56 16.63 4.83
C PRO A 166 12.95 16.16 6.24
N ASP A 167 12.86 17.04 7.21
CA ASP A 167 13.11 16.69 8.63
C ASP A 167 12.03 15.77 9.21
N SER A 168 10.84 15.78 8.60
CA SER A 168 9.71 14.95 9.02
C SER A 168 8.89 14.47 7.83
N VAL A 169 8.24 13.33 8.02
CA VAL A 169 7.28 12.73 7.09
C VAL A 169 5.96 12.61 7.81
N GLU A 170 4.86 12.94 7.15
CA GLU A 170 3.53 12.72 7.70
C GLU A 170 3.01 11.31 7.35
N VAL A 171 2.52 10.60 8.37
CA VAL A 171 1.77 9.36 8.22
C VAL A 171 0.49 9.48 9.04
N ASN A 172 -0.64 9.07 8.47
CA ASN A 172 -1.95 9.16 9.13
C ASN A 172 -2.13 8.26 10.36
N VAL A 173 -1.07 7.63 10.84
CA VAL A 173 -1.02 6.82 12.07
C VAL A 173 0.07 7.33 13.01
N LYS A 174 0.01 6.91 14.27
CA LYS A 174 1.07 7.21 15.27
C LYS A 174 2.03 6.04 15.41
N GLY A 175 3.20 6.29 16.01
CA GLY A 175 4.16 5.26 16.37
C GLY A 175 5.08 4.81 15.24
N TYR A 176 5.09 5.50 14.12
CA TYR A 176 6.10 5.30 13.08
C TYR A 176 7.44 5.95 13.46
N THR A 177 8.50 5.53 12.82
CA THR A 177 9.85 6.12 12.95
C THR A 177 10.35 6.55 11.57
N TYR A 178 11.01 7.69 11.54
CA TYR A 178 11.64 8.22 10.34
C TYR A 178 13.10 8.63 10.67
N ASP A 179 14.04 8.16 9.86
CA ASP A 179 15.45 8.52 9.92
C ASP A 179 15.82 9.26 8.63
N LYS A 180 15.92 10.59 8.70
CA LYS A 180 16.26 11.45 7.57
C LYS A 180 17.60 11.07 6.94
N ALA A 181 18.61 10.78 7.76
CA ALA A 181 19.97 10.50 7.26
C ALA A 181 20.04 9.22 6.42
N LYS A 182 19.20 8.23 6.74
CA LYS A 182 19.09 6.97 5.99
C LYS A 182 17.94 6.97 4.98
N GLY A 183 17.05 7.95 5.05
CA GLY A 183 15.82 7.98 4.27
C GLY A 183 14.83 6.89 4.66
N THR A 184 14.94 6.27 5.84
CA THR A 184 14.12 5.12 6.20
C THR A 184 12.89 5.52 7.00
N LEU A 185 11.71 5.05 6.56
CA LEU A 185 10.43 5.17 7.24
C LEU A 185 9.96 3.78 7.66
N SER A 186 9.65 3.59 8.93
CA SER A 186 9.10 2.33 9.46
C SER A 186 7.78 2.56 10.19
N VAL A 187 6.73 1.83 9.77
CA VAL A 187 5.40 1.85 10.39
C VAL A 187 5.11 0.46 10.94
N PRO A 188 5.20 0.24 12.25
CA PRO A 188 4.95 -1.06 12.87
C PRO A 188 3.46 -1.38 12.90
N SER A 189 3.12 -2.67 12.82
CA SER A 189 1.77 -3.21 13.07
C SER A 189 0.65 -2.44 12.34
N VAL A 190 0.71 -2.41 11.03
CA VAL A 190 -0.30 -1.70 10.21
C VAL A 190 -1.69 -2.30 10.41
N LEU A 191 -2.65 -1.47 10.83
CA LEU A 191 -4.03 -1.83 11.15
C LEU A 191 -5.08 -0.99 10.40
N THR A 192 -4.64 -0.12 9.50
CA THR A 192 -5.50 0.76 8.70
C THR A 192 -4.82 1.10 7.38
N ASP A 193 -5.60 1.60 6.43
CA ASP A 193 -5.05 2.14 5.19
C ASP A 193 -4.11 3.30 5.51
N LEU A 194 -2.95 3.35 4.86
CA LEU A 194 -1.92 4.34 5.12
C LEU A 194 -1.92 5.43 4.04
N LYS A 195 -1.73 6.66 4.50
CA LYS A 195 -1.38 7.79 3.65
C LYS A 195 -0.05 8.36 4.13
N ILE A 196 0.93 8.42 3.23
CA ILE A 196 2.27 8.92 3.48
C ILE A 196 2.45 10.18 2.65
N VAL A 197 2.76 11.28 3.33
CA VAL A 197 2.96 12.60 2.71
C VAL A 197 4.34 13.09 3.06
N ALA A 198 5.11 13.48 2.06
CA ALA A 198 6.42 14.08 2.26
C ALA A 198 6.79 14.97 1.06
N GLU A 199 7.45 16.07 1.33
CA GLU A 199 7.96 16.97 0.33
C GLU A 199 9.44 17.23 0.61
N ALA A 200 10.30 16.88 -0.34
CA ALA A 200 11.72 17.14 -0.25
C ALA A 200 11.99 18.65 -0.31
N VAL A 201 12.94 19.06 0.46
CA VAL A 201 13.37 20.47 0.50
C VAL A 201 14.35 20.67 -0.63
N MET A 202 14.12 21.70 -1.46
CA MET A 202 15.13 22.10 -2.44
C MET A 202 16.41 22.39 -1.67
N LEU A 203 17.50 21.75 -2.09
CA LEU A 203 18.81 22.17 -1.64
C LEU A 203 18.95 23.63 -2.06
N ASP A 204 18.66 24.52 -1.12
CA ASP A 204 18.86 25.93 -1.34
C ASP A 204 20.28 26.07 -1.88
N SER A 205 20.41 26.76 -2.99
CA SER A 205 21.66 27.33 -3.42
C SER A 205 22.42 27.71 -2.16
N LEU A 206 23.60 27.15 -2.01
CA LEU A 206 24.45 27.22 -0.84
C LEU A 206 24.29 28.54 -0.08
N ARG A 207 23.52 28.55 1.01
CA ARG A 207 23.46 29.71 1.91
C ARG A 207 24.71 29.70 2.75
N ILE A 208 25.69 30.44 2.32
CA ILE A 208 26.89 30.68 3.12
C ILE A 208 26.53 31.75 4.16
N ASN A 209 26.07 31.30 5.31
CA ASN A 209 25.82 32.18 6.44
C ASN A 209 27.15 32.37 7.22
N GLN A 210 27.76 33.55 7.06
CA GLN A 210 28.68 34.21 7.99
C GLN A 210 29.84 33.40 8.64
N GLN A 211 30.27 32.27 8.09
CA GLN A 211 31.51 31.59 8.55
C GLN A 211 32.39 31.21 7.36
N ASP A 212 33.69 31.22 7.55
CA ASP A 212 34.63 30.75 6.54
C ASP A 212 34.25 29.29 6.18
N SER A 213 33.97 29.08 4.89
CA SER A 213 33.55 27.76 4.39
C SER A 213 34.48 27.37 3.24
N VAL A 214 34.92 26.10 3.29
CA VAL A 214 35.64 25.45 2.21
C VAL A 214 34.71 24.46 1.52
N ILE A 215 34.52 24.65 0.22
CA ILE A 215 33.73 23.74 -0.60
C ILE A 215 34.67 23.10 -1.61
N GLU A 216 34.82 21.79 -1.50
CA GLU A 216 35.67 21.00 -2.38
C GLU A 216 34.88 19.91 -3.10
N ASN A 217 35.17 19.75 -4.39
CA ASN A 217 34.68 18.63 -5.20
C ASN A 217 33.15 18.44 -5.16
N ALA A 218 32.38 19.50 -5.03
CA ALA A 218 30.92 19.46 -4.97
C ALA A 218 30.29 19.76 -6.33
N ILE A 219 29.24 19.04 -6.65
CA ILE A 219 28.27 19.41 -7.68
C ILE A 219 27.08 19.99 -6.93
N VAL A 220 26.85 21.28 -7.11
CA VAL A 220 25.75 21.99 -6.43
C VAL A 220 24.86 22.63 -7.50
N GLY A 221 23.62 22.92 -7.13
CA GLY A 221 22.73 23.74 -7.96
C GLY A 221 23.28 25.15 -8.12
N ASP A 222 22.42 26.14 -8.36
CA ASP A 222 22.83 27.54 -8.44
C ASP A 222 23.45 28.00 -7.12
N ILE A 223 24.60 28.65 -7.18
CA ILE A 223 25.28 29.23 -6.02
C ILE A 223 24.82 30.68 -5.87
N MET A 224 24.08 30.98 -4.81
CA MET A 224 23.74 32.33 -4.41
C MET A 224 24.56 32.76 -3.21
N ILE A 225 25.34 33.80 -3.37
CA ILE A 225 26.10 34.44 -2.30
C ILE A 225 25.39 35.74 -1.97
N SER A 226 24.79 35.81 -0.78
CA SER A 226 24.13 37.02 -0.28
C SER A 226 24.68 37.39 1.08
N ASN A 227 24.88 38.67 1.34
CA ASN A 227 25.19 39.22 2.64
C ASN A 227 23.93 39.88 3.18
N GLU A 228 23.19 39.18 4.05
CA GLU A 228 21.91 39.67 4.62
C GLU A 228 22.09 40.58 5.84
N THR A 229 23.31 40.70 6.36
CA THR A 229 23.56 41.56 7.52
C THR A 229 24.50 42.70 7.15
N ALA A 230 24.10 43.91 7.48
CA ALA A 230 24.90 45.11 7.35
C ALA A 230 26.12 45.16 8.31
N ALA A 231 26.49 44.04 8.93
CA ALA A 231 27.64 43.88 9.78
C ALA A 231 28.91 43.71 8.94
N LYS A 232 29.97 44.35 9.35
CA LYS A 232 31.26 44.45 8.67
C LYS A 232 32.12 43.17 8.67
N ASP A 233 31.50 42.00 8.78
CA ASP A 233 32.24 40.77 8.80
C ASP A 233 32.48 40.24 7.37
N THR A 234 33.71 39.99 7.06
CA THR A 234 34.15 39.38 5.78
C THR A 234 34.02 37.86 5.91
N ALA A 235 33.27 37.24 5.01
CA ALA A 235 33.29 35.79 4.86
C ALA A 235 34.25 35.40 3.73
N THR A 236 35.14 34.44 3.99
CA THR A 236 36.02 33.86 2.96
C THR A 236 35.39 32.57 2.45
N ILE A 237 35.19 32.55 1.13
CA ILE A 237 34.64 31.35 0.46
C ILE A 237 35.74 30.84 -0.48
N GLN A 238 36.14 29.58 -0.27
CA GLN A 238 37.04 28.90 -1.20
C GLN A 238 36.23 27.86 -1.98
N LEU A 239 36.19 28.00 -3.28
CA LEU A 239 35.53 27.07 -4.21
C LEU A 239 36.63 26.30 -4.97
N THR A 240 36.70 24.98 -4.70
CA THR A 240 37.66 24.10 -5.36
C THR A 240 36.91 22.97 -6.06
N ASN A 241 37.07 22.88 -7.39
CA ASN A 241 36.39 21.84 -8.20
C ASN A 241 34.85 21.79 -8.02
N VAL A 242 34.24 22.96 -7.85
CA VAL A 242 32.79 23.12 -7.73
C VAL A 242 32.19 23.36 -9.09
N THR A 243 31.19 22.58 -9.48
CA THR A 243 30.42 22.77 -10.68
C THR A 243 29.01 23.26 -10.30
N ALA A 244 28.64 24.45 -10.76
CA ALA A 244 27.30 24.98 -10.60
C ALA A 244 26.79 25.51 -11.96
N PRO A 245 25.50 25.32 -12.27
CA PRO A 245 24.91 25.85 -13.51
C PRO A 245 24.92 27.38 -13.53
N THR A 246 24.73 28.02 -12.39
CA THR A 246 24.75 29.48 -12.26
C THR A 246 25.38 29.90 -10.94
N LEU A 247 26.25 30.91 -10.99
CA LEU A 247 26.78 31.59 -9.82
C LEU A 247 26.20 33.00 -9.76
N THR A 248 25.34 33.27 -8.78
CA THR A 248 24.78 34.60 -8.55
C THR A 248 25.40 35.22 -7.29
N VAL A 249 25.98 36.39 -7.44
CA VAL A 249 26.65 37.13 -6.35
C VAL A 249 25.99 38.48 -6.21
N THR A 250 25.58 38.85 -4.98
CA THR A 250 25.03 40.19 -4.74
C THR A 250 26.07 41.29 -4.97
N PRO A 251 25.68 42.54 -5.23
CA PRO A 251 26.62 43.61 -5.46
C PRO A 251 27.64 43.81 -4.33
N GLU A 252 27.21 43.61 -3.09
CA GLU A 252 28.04 43.70 -1.88
C GLU A 252 29.07 42.58 -1.81
N ALA A 253 28.62 41.32 -2.07
CA ALA A 253 29.48 40.15 -2.09
C ALA A 253 30.47 40.21 -3.27
N LYS A 254 30.11 40.78 -4.43
CA LYS A 254 31.02 41.01 -5.54
C LYS A 254 32.19 41.94 -5.18
N ALA A 255 31.91 42.97 -4.38
CA ALA A 255 32.95 43.92 -3.97
C ALA A 255 33.98 43.25 -3.05
N GLU A 256 33.60 42.29 -2.26
CA GLU A 256 34.48 41.53 -1.35
C GLU A 256 35.25 40.45 -2.05
N LEU A 257 34.62 39.66 -2.92
CA LEU A 257 35.29 38.70 -3.79
C LEU A 257 36.39 39.32 -4.66
N ALA A 258 36.16 40.53 -5.15
CA ALA A 258 37.15 41.26 -5.96
C ALA A 258 38.38 41.70 -5.15
N ARG A 259 38.31 41.74 -3.79
CA ARG A 259 39.47 42.13 -2.94
C ARG A 259 40.29 40.92 -2.50
N THR A 260 39.71 39.74 -2.51
CA THR A 260 40.32 38.49 -1.98
C THR A 260 40.74 37.51 -3.06
N GLY A 261 40.30 37.70 -4.32
CA GLY A 261 40.61 36.88 -5.50
C GLY A 261 41.68 37.47 -6.39
#